data_0f291d6c99d643079ee85b9a0e488ffb
#
_entry.id   0f291d6c99d643079ee85b9a0e488ffb
#
_cell.length_a   1.000
_cell.length_b   1.000
_cell.length_c   1.000
_cell.angle_alpha   90.00
_cell.angle_beta   90.00
_cell.angle_gamma   90.00
#
_symmetry.space_group_name_H-M   'P 1'
#
loop_
_entity.id
_entity.type
_entity.pdbx_description
1 polymer ?
#
loop_
_entity_poly.entity_id
_entity_poly.type
_entity_poly.pdbx_seq_one_letter_code
_entity_poly.pdbx_strand_id
1 'polypeptide(L)'
;AGKGVSIERTRAYKYQSLASGFMNRTADPFIVTVEPKGDDEPIHYNHHNGQEFNLVVEGRMLINIEGKEIILNQGDSIYFNSKLPHGMKALDGKTVRFLAVIM
;
A
#
# COMPACT_ATOMS: atom_id res chain seq x y z
N ALA A 1 4.89 -19.32 -1.10
CA ALA A 1 4.88 -18.11 -1.82
C ALA A 1 6.21 -17.43 -1.82
N GLY A 2 7.30 -17.88 -1.96
CA GLY A 2 8.58 -17.19 -2.09
C GLY A 2 9.12 -17.20 -3.50
N LYS A 3 8.67 -18.15 -4.30
CA LYS A 3 9.16 -18.28 -5.65
C LYS A 3 8.56 -17.20 -6.53
N GLY A 4 9.37 -16.61 -7.38
CA GLY A 4 8.92 -15.60 -8.29
C GLY A 4 8.62 -14.26 -7.63
N VAL A 5 9.02 -14.08 -6.38
CA VAL A 5 8.84 -12.80 -5.71
C VAL A 5 9.64 -11.75 -6.45
N SER A 6 9.00 -10.67 -6.81
CA SER A 6 9.67 -9.51 -7.38
C SER A 6 9.52 -8.34 -6.41
N ILE A 7 10.56 -7.51 -6.36
CA ILE A 7 10.57 -6.33 -5.52
C ILE A 7 10.72 -5.14 -6.44
N GLU A 8 9.77 -4.22 -6.36
CA GLU A 8 9.84 -2.97 -7.08
C GLU A 8 9.94 -1.83 -6.07
N ARG A 9 10.72 -0.84 -6.40
CA ARG A 9 10.88 0.33 -5.57
C ARG A 9 10.52 1.55 -6.38
N THR A 10 9.52 2.27 -5.92
CA THR A 10 9.21 3.57 -6.46
C THR A 10 9.82 4.64 -5.56
N ARG A 11 9.59 5.89 -5.89
CA ARG A 11 10.07 7.01 -5.11
C ARG A 11 9.61 6.98 -3.66
N ALA A 12 8.38 6.50 -3.40
CA ALA A 12 7.75 6.57 -2.08
C ALA A 12 7.60 5.21 -1.40
N TYR A 13 7.50 4.17 -2.19
CA TYR A 13 7.09 2.85 -1.68
C TYR A 13 7.98 1.75 -2.23
N LYS A 14 8.10 0.70 -1.42
CA LYS A 14 8.72 -0.55 -1.84
C LYS A 14 7.62 -1.59 -1.95
N TYR A 15 7.53 -2.25 -3.10
CA TYR A 15 6.53 -3.28 -3.37
C TYR A 15 7.18 -4.64 -3.49
N GLN A 16 6.58 -5.63 -2.84
CA GLN A 16 7.02 -7.02 -2.96
C GLN A 16 5.83 -7.86 -3.38
N SER A 17 5.85 -8.39 -4.61
CA SER A 17 4.79 -9.24 -5.10
C SER A 17 4.78 -10.58 -4.37
N LEU A 18 3.58 -11.04 -4.01
CA LEU A 18 3.41 -12.31 -3.32
C LEU A 18 2.92 -13.42 -4.26
N ALA A 19 2.56 -13.08 -5.49
CA ALA A 19 1.98 -14.04 -6.42
C ALA A 19 2.54 -13.92 -7.83
N SER A 20 3.75 -13.41 -8.00
CA SER A 20 4.33 -13.17 -9.32
C SER A 20 4.51 -14.47 -10.13
N GLY A 21 4.60 -15.62 -9.46
CA GLY A 21 4.72 -16.91 -10.12
C GLY A 21 3.40 -17.54 -10.55
N PHE A 22 2.28 -16.92 -10.22
CA PHE A 22 0.95 -17.45 -10.56
C PHE A 22 0.46 -16.81 -11.86
N MET A 23 0.29 -17.62 -12.90
CA MET A 23 -0.15 -17.13 -14.21
C MET A 23 -1.66 -16.85 -14.22
N ASN A 24 -2.05 -15.80 -14.93
CA ASN A 24 -3.46 -15.42 -15.13
C ASN A 24 -4.20 -15.14 -13.82
N ARG A 25 -3.49 -14.66 -12.82
CA ARG A 25 -4.12 -14.29 -11.56
C ARG A 25 -5.04 -13.07 -11.75
N THR A 26 -6.15 -13.07 -11.03
CA THR A 26 -7.12 -11.97 -11.09
C THR A 26 -6.92 -10.94 -10.00
N ALA A 27 -6.06 -11.22 -9.05
CA ALA A 27 -5.71 -10.31 -7.99
C ALA A 27 -4.19 -10.28 -7.82
N ASP A 28 -3.66 -9.12 -7.50
CA ASP A 28 -2.23 -8.92 -7.30
C ASP A 28 -1.98 -8.58 -5.83
N PRO A 29 -1.53 -9.54 -5.02
CA PRO A 29 -1.18 -9.26 -3.63
C PRO A 29 0.26 -8.80 -3.51
N PHE A 30 0.47 -7.75 -2.71
CA PHE A 30 1.79 -7.19 -2.44
C PHE A 30 1.96 -6.95 -0.95
N ILE A 31 3.19 -7.04 -0.47
CA ILE A 31 3.57 -6.35 0.76
C ILE A 31 4.18 -5.02 0.35
N VAL A 32 3.60 -3.96 0.85
CA VAL A 32 4.05 -2.59 0.58
C VAL A 32 4.72 -2.05 1.82
N THR A 33 5.91 -1.52 1.65
CA THR A 33 6.66 -0.89 2.74
C THR A 33 6.71 0.61 2.48
N VAL A 34 6.31 1.37 3.48
CA VAL A 34 6.32 2.84 3.45
C VAL A 34 7.28 3.32 4.52
N GLU A 35 8.34 3.99 4.10
CA GLU A 35 9.30 4.58 5.02
C GLU A 35 8.78 5.89 5.56
N PRO A 36 9.14 6.27 6.79
CA PRO A 36 8.74 7.57 7.32
C PRO A 36 9.38 8.69 6.53
N LYS A 37 8.63 9.78 6.36
CA LYS A 37 9.05 10.98 5.66
C LYS A 37 9.06 12.17 6.62
N GLY A 38 9.71 13.25 6.20
CA GLY A 38 9.60 14.50 6.91
C GLY A 38 8.17 15.06 6.85
N ASP A 39 7.80 15.83 7.85
CA ASP A 39 6.43 16.34 7.96
C ASP A 39 6.04 17.23 6.78
N ASP A 40 7.01 17.85 6.14
CA ASP A 40 6.81 18.74 5.01
C ASP A 40 6.83 18.01 3.67
N GLU A 41 7.08 16.71 3.63
CA GLU A 41 7.06 15.96 2.40
C GLU A 41 5.62 15.61 2.01
N PRO A 42 5.22 15.91 0.77
CA PRO A 42 3.86 15.60 0.34
C PRO A 42 3.65 14.10 0.15
N ILE A 43 2.40 13.68 0.31
CA ILE A 43 2.01 12.32 0.00
C ILE A 43 2.07 12.14 -1.51
N HIS A 44 2.62 11.01 -1.94
CA HIS A 44 2.65 10.63 -3.34
C HIS A 44 1.36 9.87 -3.68
N TYR A 45 0.59 10.41 -4.63
CA TYR A 45 -0.71 9.84 -4.99
C TYR A 45 -0.61 8.97 -6.23
N ASN A 46 -1.37 7.88 -6.21
CA ASN A 46 -1.56 6.99 -7.35
C ASN A 46 -3.04 6.81 -7.62
N HIS A 47 -3.37 6.35 -8.81
CA HIS A 47 -4.70 5.85 -9.12
C HIS A 47 -4.56 4.79 -10.21
N HIS A 48 -5.46 3.84 -10.23
CA HIS A 48 -5.50 2.79 -11.23
C HIS A 48 -6.90 2.19 -11.30
N ASN A 49 -7.20 1.47 -12.37
CA ASN A 49 -8.50 0.83 -12.53
C ASN A 49 -8.64 -0.29 -11.50
N GLY A 50 -9.90 -0.52 -11.12
CA GLY A 50 -10.23 -1.62 -10.23
C GLY A 50 -10.44 -1.23 -8.80
N GLN A 51 -10.16 -2.15 -7.92
CA GLN A 51 -10.39 -2.02 -6.49
C GLN A 51 -9.16 -2.49 -5.74
N GLU A 52 -9.05 -2.07 -4.51
CA GLU A 52 -7.89 -2.40 -3.69
C GLU A 52 -8.32 -2.68 -2.25
N PHE A 53 -7.70 -3.69 -1.65
CA PHE A 53 -7.83 -4.01 -0.24
C PHE A 53 -6.48 -3.83 0.43
N ASN A 54 -6.44 -3.12 1.56
CA ASN A 54 -5.23 -2.94 2.36
C ASN A 54 -5.45 -3.44 3.78
N LEU A 55 -4.47 -4.14 4.31
CA LEU A 55 -4.44 -4.58 5.71
C LEU A 55 -3.08 -4.19 6.30
N VAL A 56 -3.09 -3.38 7.35
CA VAL A 56 -1.85 -2.96 8.00
C VAL A 56 -1.31 -4.11 8.84
N VAL A 57 -0.11 -4.58 8.52
CA VAL A 57 0.53 -5.68 9.24
C VAL A 57 1.56 -5.19 10.23
N GLU A 58 2.09 -3.98 10.05
CA GLU A 58 3.08 -3.41 10.96
C GLU A 58 3.00 -1.89 10.92
N GLY A 59 2.96 -1.26 12.09
CA GLY A 59 2.97 0.19 12.22
C GLY A 59 1.59 0.83 12.14
N ARG A 60 1.58 2.16 12.00
CA ARG A 60 0.36 2.96 11.80
C ARG A 60 0.48 3.76 10.53
N MET A 61 -0.60 3.80 9.80
CA MET A 61 -0.60 4.40 8.47
C MET A 61 -1.73 5.41 8.33
N LEU A 62 -1.42 6.55 7.72
CA LEU A 62 -2.45 7.45 7.22
C LEU A 62 -2.65 7.12 5.76
N ILE A 63 -3.89 6.87 5.36
CA ILE A 63 -4.25 6.75 3.96
C ILE A 63 -5.14 7.93 3.59
N ASN A 64 -4.81 8.57 2.47
CA ASN A 64 -5.61 9.66 1.92
C ASN A 64 -6.25 9.16 0.64
N ILE A 65 -7.59 9.17 0.60
CA ILE A 65 -8.35 8.76 -0.58
C ILE A 65 -9.20 9.94 -0.99
N GLU A 66 -8.87 10.53 -2.13
CA GLU A 66 -9.59 11.67 -2.70
C GLU A 66 -9.75 12.81 -1.68
N GLY A 67 -8.69 13.07 -0.93
CA GLY A 67 -8.67 14.13 0.09
C GLY A 67 -9.17 13.73 1.46
N LYS A 68 -9.77 12.55 1.61
CA LYS A 68 -10.23 12.07 2.91
C LYS A 68 -9.11 11.29 3.59
N GLU A 69 -8.75 11.70 4.79
CA GLU A 69 -7.69 11.08 5.56
C GLU A 69 -8.24 10.09 6.58
N ILE A 70 -7.68 8.90 6.59
CA ILE A 70 -8.08 7.82 7.50
C ILE A 70 -6.81 7.25 8.12
N ILE A 71 -6.83 7.08 9.43
CA ILE A 71 -5.72 6.45 10.15
C ILE A 71 -6.04 4.98 10.37
N LEU A 72 -5.10 4.13 9.97
CA LEU A 72 -5.20 2.68 10.15
C LEU A 72 -4.11 2.22 11.10
N ASN A 73 -4.53 1.55 12.16
CA ASN A 73 -3.62 0.92 13.11
C ASN A 73 -3.29 -0.50 12.65
N GLN A 74 -2.28 -1.10 13.26
CA GLN A 74 -1.95 -2.50 12.97
C GLN A 74 -3.21 -3.37 13.13
N GLY A 75 -3.47 -4.19 12.12
CA GLY A 75 -4.64 -5.05 12.08
C GLY A 75 -5.88 -4.42 11.44
N ASP A 76 -5.86 -3.12 11.19
CA ASP A 76 -6.98 -2.44 10.51
C ASP A 76 -6.88 -2.65 9.01
N SER A 77 -8.04 -2.63 8.35
CA SER A 77 -8.12 -2.81 6.90
C SER A 77 -9.07 -1.82 6.27
N ILE A 78 -8.90 -1.63 4.97
CA ILE A 78 -9.79 -0.78 4.16
C ILE A 78 -9.93 -1.38 2.77
N TYR A 79 -11.10 -1.20 2.18
CA TYR A 79 -11.39 -1.61 0.81
C TYR A 79 -11.91 -0.39 0.06
N PHE A 80 -11.34 -0.08 -1.10
CA PHE A 80 -11.71 1.15 -1.78
C PHE A 80 -11.57 1.03 -3.30
N ASN A 81 -12.16 2.02 -3.97
CA ASN A 81 -12.09 2.15 -5.43
C ASN A 81 -10.74 2.78 -5.79
N SER A 82 -9.90 2.00 -6.49
CA SER A 82 -8.54 2.42 -6.84
C SER A 82 -8.49 3.54 -7.88
N LYS A 83 -9.60 3.84 -8.55
CA LYS A 83 -9.64 4.96 -9.49
C LYS A 83 -9.52 6.30 -8.79
N LEU A 84 -9.90 6.35 -7.53
CA LEU A 84 -9.76 7.56 -6.74
C LEU A 84 -8.29 7.78 -6.40
N PRO A 85 -7.78 9.02 -6.51
CA PRO A 85 -6.41 9.30 -6.11
C PRO A 85 -6.21 8.91 -4.65
N HIS A 86 -5.18 8.13 -4.40
CA HIS A 86 -4.90 7.62 -3.05
C HIS A 86 -3.41 7.59 -2.78
N GLY A 87 -3.05 7.77 -1.53
CA GLY A 87 -1.66 7.73 -1.09
C GLY A 87 -1.58 7.46 0.39
N MET A 88 -0.41 7.05 0.85
CA MET A 88 -0.20 6.62 2.21
C MET A 88 1.00 7.33 2.81
N LYS A 89 0.98 7.44 4.13
CA LYS A 89 2.07 8.01 4.90
C LYS A 89 2.29 7.18 6.16
N ALA A 90 3.55 6.86 6.43
CA ALA A 90 3.92 6.20 7.68
C ALA A 90 3.84 7.21 8.81
N LEU A 91 3.28 6.80 9.93
CA LEU A 91 3.11 7.65 11.11
C LEU A 91 4.14 7.29 12.19
N ASP A 92 4.24 8.16 13.20
CA ASP A 92 5.08 7.93 14.38
C ASP A 92 6.58 7.82 14.09
N GLY A 93 7.02 8.29 12.91
CA GLY A 93 8.42 8.16 12.53
C GLY A 93 8.87 6.72 12.34
N LYS A 94 7.95 5.81 12.08
CA LYS A 94 8.23 4.38 11.94
C LYS A 94 7.77 3.87 10.60
N THR A 95 8.50 2.89 10.09
CA THR A 95 8.13 2.19 8.87
C THR A 95 6.79 1.48 9.02
N VAL A 96 5.99 1.53 7.97
CA VAL A 96 4.72 0.82 7.89
C VAL A 96 4.83 -0.26 6.83
N ARG A 97 4.25 -1.41 7.12
CA ARG A 97 4.09 -2.48 6.14
C ARG A 97 2.63 -2.88 6.10
N PHE A 98 2.10 -3.00 4.89
CA PHE A 98 0.72 -3.43 4.73
C PHE A 98 0.58 -4.37 3.54
N LEU A 99 -0.39 -5.27 3.65
CA LEU A 99 -0.79 -6.13 2.54
C LEU A 99 -1.71 -5.32 1.65
N ALA A 100 -1.39 -5.23 0.38
CA ALA A 100 -2.25 -4.61 -0.63
C ALA A 100 -2.65 -5.68 -1.62
N VAL A 101 -3.96 -5.83 -1.83
CA VAL A 101 -4.49 -6.72 -2.86
C VAL A 101 -5.17 -5.85 -3.91
N ILE A 102 -4.60 -5.83 -5.10
CA ILE A 102 -5.08 -5.02 -6.21
C ILE A 102 -5.85 -5.92 -7.17
N MET A 103 -7.07 -5.50 -7.49
CA MET A 103 -7.97 -6.30 -8.33
C MET A 103 -8.39 -5.57 -9.58
#